data_3c7e1245964f5940aa17639034222d94
#
_entry.id   3c7e1245964f5940aa17639034222d94
#
_cell.length_a   1.000
_cell.length_b   1.000
_cell.length_c   1.000
_cell.angle_alpha   90.00
_cell.angle_beta   90.00
_cell.angle_gamma   90.00
#
_symmetry.space_group_name_H-M   'P 1'
#
loop_
_entity.id
_entity.type
_entity.pdbx_description
1 polymer ?
#
loop_
_entity_poly.entity_id
_entity_poly.type
_entity_poly.pdbx_seq_one_letter_code
_entity_poly.pdbx_strand_id
1 'polypeptide(L)'
;MKMISLLLAGAAFAATTVTAQAEVRFGIMNEAYPPFFAKDASGTWKGWEIDLMNAVCEEMKETCSVVDVSWDGLIPALQTKKFDVIWSSMSITEERLKTIDFTDKYYNTPSKLIGPKDATPGATPEAVEGKTIGIQVSTVQSAYYAKHFADKAEEQTYQTLDEAFQDLSAGRIDYVFGDAIPLADFLKTDFGKDCCADMGDVAADPSVLGTGIGGGLRKEDTELKAKLNAAIAAVRASGKYDEITKAYFTFDVYGQ
;
A
#
# COMPACT_ATOMS: atom_id res chain seq x y z
N MET A 1 -75.29 -26.64 -31.72
CA MET A 1 -74.44 -26.46 -30.53
C MET A 1 -73.00 -26.63 -30.97
N LYS A 2 -72.19 -25.52 -31.09
CA LYS A 2 -70.79 -25.58 -31.45
C LYS A 2 -69.96 -25.20 -30.20
N MET A 3 -69.23 -26.20 -29.69
CA MET A 3 -68.25 -25.96 -28.59
C MET A 3 -66.96 -25.31 -29.13
N ILE A 4 -66.63 -24.16 -28.59
CA ILE A 4 -65.40 -23.47 -28.90
C ILE A 4 -64.39 -23.81 -27.78
N SER A 5 -63.36 -24.55 -28.13
CA SER A 5 -62.23 -24.86 -27.22
C SER A 5 -61.25 -23.71 -27.19
N LEU A 6 -61.10 -23.07 -26.03
CA LEU A 6 -60.08 -22.02 -25.78
C LEU A 6 -58.77 -22.72 -25.38
N LEU A 7 -57.75 -22.59 -26.21
CA LEU A 7 -56.36 -22.96 -25.90
C LEU A 7 -55.69 -21.78 -25.15
N LEU A 8 -55.41 -21.97 -23.87
CA LEU A 8 -54.56 -21.07 -23.11
C LEU A 8 -53.07 -21.40 -23.40
N ALA A 9 -52.42 -20.53 -24.14
CA ALA A 9 -50.96 -20.55 -24.30
C ALA A 9 -50.30 -19.90 -23.07
N GLY A 10 -49.73 -20.73 -22.16
CA GLY A 10 -48.95 -20.23 -21.05
C GLY A 10 -47.54 -19.77 -21.50
N ALA A 11 -47.29 -18.48 -21.49
CA ALA A 11 -45.98 -17.91 -21.72
C ALA A 11 -45.13 -18.08 -20.44
N ALA A 12 -44.17 -19.03 -20.44
CA ALA A 12 -43.17 -19.14 -19.38
C ALA A 12 -42.16 -17.97 -19.48
N PHE A 13 -42.27 -17.00 -18.58
CA PHE A 13 -41.24 -15.98 -18.39
C PHE A 13 -40.03 -16.65 -17.70
N ALA A 14 -38.98 -16.90 -18.45
CA ALA A 14 -37.67 -17.22 -17.87
C ALA A 14 -37.11 -15.96 -17.20
N ALA A 15 -37.18 -15.89 -15.87
CA ALA A 15 -36.53 -14.86 -15.09
C ALA A 15 -35.01 -15.12 -15.14
N THR A 16 -34.30 -14.39 -16.00
CA THR A 16 -32.85 -14.34 -15.95
C THR A 16 -32.46 -13.56 -14.70
N THR A 17 -32.04 -14.28 -13.66
CA THR A 17 -31.39 -13.68 -12.49
C THR A 17 -30.05 -13.06 -12.95
N VAL A 18 -30.02 -11.75 -13.17
CA VAL A 18 -28.77 -10.99 -13.26
C VAL A 18 -28.20 -11.04 -11.85
N THR A 19 -27.21 -11.89 -11.63
CA THR A 19 -26.38 -11.81 -10.44
C THR A 19 -25.64 -10.48 -10.53
N ALA A 20 -26.03 -9.50 -9.72
CA ALA A 20 -25.21 -8.30 -9.51
C ALA A 20 -23.88 -8.79 -8.98
N GLN A 21 -22.84 -8.67 -9.79
CA GLN A 21 -21.47 -8.97 -9.37
C GLN A 21 -21.12 -7.92 -8.32
N ALA A 22 -20.81 -8.37 -7.10
CA ALA A 22 -20.48 -7.45 -6.02
C ALA A 22 -19.17 -6.76 -6.35
N GLU A 23 -19.18 -5.42 -6.31
CA GLU A 23 -17.98 -4.59 -6.50
C GLU A 23 -17.06 -4.80 -5.30
N VAL A 24 -15.75 -5.05 -5.55
CA VAL A 24 -14.72 -5.09 -4.53
C VAL A 24 -14.06 -3.71 -4.45
N ARG A 25 -14.18 -3.07 -3.30
CA ARG A 25 -13.65 -1.72 -3.07
C ARG A 25 -12.27 -1.81 -2.42
N PHE A 26 -11.29 -1.19 -3.06
CA PHE A 26 -9.90 -1.14 -2.59
C PHE A 26 -9.63 0.21 -1.94
N GLY A 27 -9.24 0.20 -0.66
CA GLY A 27 -8.86 1.38 0.10
C GLY A 27 -7.38 1.71 -0.09
N ILE A 28 -7.07 2.92 -0.52
CA ILE A 28 -5.71 3.44 -0.61
C ILE A 28 -5.59 4.74 0.20
N MET A 29 -4.37 5.13 0.58
CA MET A 29 -4.18 6.45 1.14
C MET A 29 -4.36 7.53 0.07
N ASN A 30 -4.84 8.71 0.49
CA ASN A 30 -5.21 9.80 -0.41
C ASN A 30 -4.01 10.67 -0.84
N GLU A 31 -2.83 10.43 -0.26
CA GLU A 31 -1.58 11.05 -0.69
C GLU A 31 -0.93 10.26 -1.83
N ALA A 32 -0.13 10.95 -2.65
CA ALA A 32 0.70 10.30 -3.64
C ALA A 32 1.82 9.49 -2.96
N TYR A 33 2.06 8.28 -3.47
CA TYR A 33 3.12 7.39 -2.99
C TYR A 33 3.86 6.74 -4.18
N PRO A 34 4.54 7.54 -4.99
CA PRO A 34 5.19 7.04 -6.20
C PRO A 34 6.35 6.08 -5.87
N PRO A 35 6.59 5.07 -6.72
CA PRO A 35 5.91 4.77 -7.97
C PRO A 35 4.68 3.86 -7.81
N PHE A 36 4.22 3.60 -6.58
CA PHE A 36 3.13 2.67 -6.28
C PHE A 36 1.77 3.22 -6.70
N PHE A 37 1.44 4.46 -6.32
CA PHE A 37 0.23 5.15 -6.76
C PHE A 37 0.35 6.67 -6.65
N ALA A 38 -0.22 7.35 -7.63
CA ALA A 38 -0.41 8.80 -7.66
C ALA A 38 -1.56 9.13 -8.61
N LYS A 39 -2.20 10.29 -8.41
CA LYS A 39 -3.21 10.78 -9.37
C LYS A 39 -2.52 11.44 -10.56
N ASP A 40 -2.95 11.08 -11.75
CA ASP A 40 -2.54 11.79 -12.96
C ASP A 40 -3.27 13.15 -13.08
N ALA A 41 -2.98 13.91 -14.15
CA ALA A 41 -3.58 15.22 -14.38
C ALA A 41 -5.11 15.19 -14.53
N SER A 42 -5.72 14.03 -14.82
CA SER A 42 -7.16 13.84 -14.87
C SER A 42 -7.78 13.46 -13.51
N GLY A 43 -6.96 13.28 -12.49
CA GLY A 43 -7.37 12.80 -11.17
C GLY A 43 -7.53 11.28 -11.07
N THR A 44 -7.08 10.53 -12.10
CA THR A 44 -7.15 9.07 -12.12
C THR A 44 -5.93 8.48 -11.42
N TRP A 45 -6.16 7.51 -10.53
CA TRP A 45 -5.09 6.77 -9.87
C TRP A 45 -4.29 5.92 -10.87
N LYS A 46 -2.96 6.00 -10.79
CA LYS A 46 -1.98 5.30 -11.60
C LYS A 46 -0.82 4.86 -10.73
N GLY A 47 -0.08 3.87 -11.17
CA GLY A 47 1.12 3.38 -10.50
C GLY A 47 1.14 1.86 -10.40
N TRP A 48 2.23 1.33 -9.88
CA TRP A 48 2.47 -0.10 -9.84
C TRP A 48 1.40 -0.88 -9.05
N GLU A 49 1.02 -0.40 -7.86
CA GLU A 49 -0.02 -1.06 -7.06
C GLU A 49 -1.41 -0.98 -7.71
N ILE A 50 -1.68 0.10 -8.45
CA ILE A 50 -2.94 0.23 -9.20
C ILE A 50 -2.98 -0.76 -10.37
N ASP A 51 -1.88 -0.91 -11.10
CA ASP A 51 -1.81 -1.85 -12.21
C ASP A 51 -1.87 -3.30 -11.71
N LEU A 52 -1.21 -3.61 -10.58
CA LEU A 52 -1.31 -4.92 -9.94
C LEU A 52 -2.73 -5.20 -9.43
N MET A 53 -3.39 -4.23 -8.79
CA MET A 53 -4.78 -4.32 -8.37
C MET A 53 -5.70 -4.65 -9.56
N ASN A 54 -5.55 -3.94 -10.67
CA ASN A 54 -6.35 -4.17 -11.88
C ASN A 54 -6.14 -5.60 -12.41
N ALA A 55 -4.90 -6.10 -12.47
CA ALA A 55 -4.60 -7.46 -12.89
C ALA A 55 -5.20 -8.52 -11.93
N VAL A 56 -5.16 -8.27 -10.63
CA VAL A 56 -5.79 -9.13 -9.60
C VAL A 56 -7.31 -9.14 -9.77
N CYS A 57 -7.92 -7.97 -10.01
CA CYS A 57 -9.36 -7.85 -10.26
C CYS A 57 -9.81 -8.59 -11.53
N GLU A 58 -9.03 -8.49 -12.61
CA GLU A 58 -9.27 -9.22 -13.85
C GLU A 58 -9.23 -10.73 -13.62
N GLU A 59 -8.23 -11.22 -12.88
CA GLU A 59 -8.10 -12.64 -12.53
C GLU A 59 -9.25 -13.14 -11.66
N MET A 60 -9.70 -12.32 -10.69
CA MET A 60 -10.89 -12.61 -9.88
C MET A 60 -12.19 -12.55 -10.67
N LYS A 61 -12.21 -11.93 -11.84
CA LYS A 61 -13.42 -11.62 -12.63
C LYS A 61 -14.42 -10.77 -11.85
N GLU A 62 -13.90 -9.81 -11.08
CA GLU A 62 -14.71 -8.88 -10.28
C GLU A 62 -14.60 -7.45 -10.83
N THR A 63 -15.65 -6.67 -10.60
CA THR A 63 -15.57 -5.21 -10.74
C THR A 63 -14.88 -4.65 -9.50
N CYS A 64 -13.90 -3.78 -9.71
CA CYS A 64 -13.18 -3.18 -8.61
C CYS A 64 -13.22 -1.65 -8.70
N SER A 65 -13.19 -0.99 -7.55
CA SER A 65 -13.07 0.47 -7.44
C SER A 65 -12.08 0.85 -6.35
N VAL A 66 -11.62 2.10 -6.43
CA VAL A 66 -10.69 2.69 -5.45
C VAL A 66 -11.44 3.66 -4.56
N VAL A 67 -11.23 3.55 -3.25
CA VAL A 67 -11.71 4.48 -2.22
C VAL A 67 -10.50 5.03 -1.48
N ASP A 68 -10.31 6.34 -1.49
CA ASP A 68 -9.18 6.97 -0.83
C ASP A 68 -9.56 7.57 0.53
N VAL A 69 -8.65 7.43 1.50
CA VAL A 69 -8.74 7.98 2.86
C VAL A 69 -7.34 8.36 3.34
N SER A 70 -7.21 9.07 4.48
CA SER A 70 -5.89 9.27 5.10
C SER A 70 -5.24 7.95 5.50
N TRP A 71 -3.92 7.90 5.55
CA TRP A 71 -3.16 6.70 5.92
C TRP A 71 -3.60 6.11 7.26
N ASP A 72 -3.67 6.93 8.30
CA ASP A 72 -4.11 6.55 9.65
C ASP A 72 -5.58 6.15 9.73
N GLY A 73 -6.38 6.55 8.75
CA GLY A 73 -7.79 6.20 8.59
C GLY A 73 -8.05 4.84 7.91
N LEU A 74 -7.04 4.19 7.30
CA LEU A 74 -7.24 2.96 6.50
C LEU A 74 -7.84 1.81 7.32
N ILE A 75 -7.24 1.45 8.46
CA ILE A 75 -7.73 0.35 9.30
C ILE A 75 -9.12 0.65 9.87
N PRO A 76 -9.39 1.83 10.48
CA PRO A 76 -10.74 2.21 10.90
C PRO A 76 -11.79 2.17 9.78
N ALA A 77 -11.44 2.64 8.58
CA ALA A 77 -12.35 2.64 7.43
C ALA A 77 -12.65 1.21 6.92
N LEU A 78 -11.66 0.31 6.93
CA LEU A 78 -11.86 -1.11 6.65
C LEU A 78 -12.84 -1.75 7.65
N GLN A 79 -12.64 -1.51 8.95
CA GLN A 79 -13.50 -2.05 10.01
C GLN A 79 -14.95 -1.55 9.91
N THR A 80 -15.14 -0.30 9.49
CA THR A 80 -16.47 0.30 9.26
C THR A 80 -17.05 -0.02 7.88
N LYS A 81 -16.40 -0.91 7.11
CA LYS A 81 -16.86 -1.38 5.79
C LYS A 81 -16.98 -0.26 4.73
N LYS A 82 -16.15 0.78 4.85
CA LYS A 82 -16.08 1.83 3.84
C LYS A 82 -15.51 1.27 2.52
N PHE A 83 -14.61 0.31 2.64
CA PHE A 83 -14.07 -0.51 1.55
C PHE A 83 -13.81 -1.95 2.05
N ASP A 84 -13.30 -2.82 1.19
CA ASP A 84 -13.23 -4.27 1.46
C ASP A 84 -11.78 -4.76 1.61
N VAL A 85 -10.83 -4.08 0.99
CA VAL A 85 -9.40 -4.43 1.03
C VAL A 85 -8.58 -3.15 1.20
N ILE A 86 -7.63 -3.10 2.13
CA ILE A 86 -6.57 -2.09 2.13
C ILE A 86 -5.53 -2.51 1.08
N TRP A 87 -5.24 -1.63 0.11
CA TRP A 87 -4.26 -1.87 -0.94
C TRP A 87 -3.37 -0.63 -1.09
N SER A 88 -2.51 -0.42 -0.11
CA SER A 88 -1.83 0.85 0.12
C SER A 88 -0.47 0.67 0.79
N SER A 89 0.36 -0.21 0.24
CA SER A 89 1.72 -0.44 0.74
C SER A 89 1.79 -0.78 2.23
N MET A 90 0.77 -1.49 2.77
CA MET A 90 0.68 -1.78 4.19
C MET A 90 1.48 -3.02 4.59
N SER A 91 2.47 -2.84 5.46
CA SER A 91 3.30 -3.94 5.99
C SER A 91 2.48 -4.92 6.82
N ILE A 92 2.72 -6.21 6.61
CA ILE A 92 2.17 -7.31 7.42
C ILE A 92 2.97 -7.38 8.72
N THR A 93 2.37 -6.97 9.85
CA THR A 93 3.01 -7.01 11.17
C THR A 93 2.16 -7.79 12.16
N GLU A 94 2.79 -8.35 13.19
CA GLU A 94 2.07 -9.03 14.28
C GLU A 94 1.08 -8.11 14.99
N GLU A 95 1.41 -6.81 15.12
CA GLU A 95 0.52 -5.83 15.75
C GLU A 95 -0.75 -5.61 14.93
N ARG A 96 -0.61 -5.40 13.62
CA ARG A 96 -1.74 -5.23 12.71
C ARG A 96 -2.59 -6.50 12.61
N LEU A 97 -1.96 -7.68 12.64
CA LEU A 97 -2.64 -8.98 12.65
C LEU A 97 -3.52 -9.21 13.89
N LYS A 98 -3.36 -8.46 14.98
CA LYS A 98 -4.30 -8.50 16.10
C LYS A 98 -5.67 -7.94 15.74
N THR A 99 -5.70 -6.97 14.81
CA THR A 99 -6.88 -6.17 14.46
C THR A 99 -7.50 -6.54 13.11
N ILE A 100 -6.66 -6.77 12.11
CA ILE A 100 -7.05 -7.12 10.73
C ILE A 100 -6.32 -8.39 10.29
N ASP A 101 -6.68 -8.92 9.13
CA ASP A 101 -5.96 -10.01 8.46
C ASP A 101 -5.30 -9.47 7.18
N PHE A 102 -4.46 -10.28 6.54
CA PHE A 102 -3.75 -9.89 5.32
C PHE A 102 -3.82 -11.00 4.27
N THR A 103 -3.70 -10.63 3.01
CA THR A 103 -3.34 -11.55 1.93
C THR A 103 -1.92 -12.07 2.14
N ASP A 104 -1.49 -13.02 1.30
CA ASP A 104 -0.07 -13.29 1.11
C ASP A 104 0.63 -12.01 0.63
N LYS A 105 1.92 -11.87 0.93
CA LYS A 105 2.67 -10.69 0.48
C LYS A 105 2.66 -10.61 -1.04
N TYR A 106 2.58 -9.38 -1.57
CA TYR A 106 2.72 -9.14 -3.01
C TYR A 106 3.96 -8.31 -3.36
N TYR A 107 4.62 -7.66 -2.40
CA TYR A 107 5.96 -7.11 -2.55
C TYR A 107 6.67 -6.91 -1.21
N ASN A 108 7.92 -6.45 -1.25
CA ASN A 108 8.70 -6.09 -0.07
C ASN A 108 9.53 -4.83 -0.33
N THR A 109 9.77 -4.05 0.72
CA THR A 109 10.65 -2.88 0.70
C THR A 109 11.38 -2.78 2.03
N PRO A 110 12.70 -2.54 2.07
CA PRO A 110 13.37 -2.20 3.32
C PRO A 110 12.96 -0.82 3.79
N SER A 111 13.22 -0.51 5.06
CA SER A 111 13.08 0.83 5.62
C SER A 111 14.43 1.53 5.67
N LYS A 112 14.45 2.83 5.40
CA LYS A 112 15.66 3.60 5.14
C LYS A 112 15.56 5.00 5.73
N LEU A 113 16.73 5.61 5.98
CA LEU A 113 16.86 7.03 6.26
C LEU A 113 17.38 7.78 5.02
N ILE A 114 16.85 8.97 4.81
CA ILE A 114 17.45 10.00 3.95
C ILE A 114 17.74 11.24 4.79
N GLY A 115 18.74 12.03 4.40
CA GLY A 115 19.16 13.22 5.13
C GLY A 115 19.98 14.16 4.28
N PRO A 116 20.60 15.21 4.86
CA PRO A 116 21.39 16.18 4.14
C PRO A 116 22.55 15.53 3.37
N LYS A 117 22.87 16.04 2.18
CA LYS A 117 23.96 15.53 1.32
C LYS A 117 25.34 15.52 1.96
N ASP A 118 25.60 16.48 2.82
CA ASP A 118 26.88 16.67 3.52
C ASP A 118 26.96 15.90 4.84
N ALA A 119 25.85 15.22 5.25
CA ALA A 119 25.86 14.36 6.40
C ALA A 119 26.63 13.06 6.12
N THR A 120 27.29 12.52 7.14
CA THR A 120 27.89 11.19 7.04
C THR A 120 26.80 10.15 6.99
N PRO A 121 26.76 9.28 5.95
CA PRO A 121 25.76 8.22 5.88
C PRO A 121 25.82 7.30 7.10
N GLY A 122 24.63 6.93 7.60
CA GLY A 122 24.45 6.00 8.70
C GLY A 122 22.99 5.94 9.14
N ALA A 123 22.53 4.73 9.44
CA ALA A 123 21.16 4.46 9.86
C ALA A 123 21.13 3.61 11.14
N THR A 124 22.10 3.85 12.04
CA THR A 124 22.21 3.21 13.37
C THR A 124 21.80 4.19 14.47
N PRO A 125 21.48 3.71 15.69
CA PRO A 125 21.18 4.59 16.82
C PRO A 125 22.27 5.64 17.09
N GLU A 126 23.55 5.28 16.90
CA GLU A 126 24.68 6.19 17.10
C GLU A 126 24.78 7.25 15.99
N ALA A 127 24.42 6.89 14.75
CA ALA A 127 24.46 7.81 13.62
C ALA A 127 23.38 8.89 13.72
N VAL A 128 22.26 8.61 14.38
CA VAL A 128 21.14 9.53 14.56
C VAL A 128 21.14 10.25 15.91
N GLU A 129 22.16 10.06 16.74
CA GLU A 129 22.20 10.65 18.10
C GLU A 129 22.13 12.19 18.05
N GLY A 130 21.18 12.75 18.79
CA GLY A 130 20.91 14.19 18.87
C GLY A 130 20.27 14.78 17.61
N LYS A 131 19.72 13.94 16.71
CA LYS A 131 19.07 14.32 15.47
C LYS A 131 17.56 14.29 15.58
N THR A 132 16.89 15.08 14.75
CA THR A 132 15.42 15.05 14.59
C THR A 132 15.07 14.25 13.35
N ILE A 133 14.25 13.20 13.53
CA ILE A 133 13.80 12.28 12.47
C ILE A 133 12.32 12.53 12.18
N GLY A 134 12.01 12.92 10.94
CA GLY A 134 10.63 13.02 10.43
C GLY A 134 10.08 11.64 10.07
N ILE A 135 8.90 11.32 10.61
CA ILE A 135 8.27 10.01 10.44
C ILE A 135 6.77 10.21 10.24
N GLN A 136 6.18 9.48 9.28
CA GLN A 136 4.74 9.48 9.11
C GLN A 136 4.07 8.70 10.26
N VAL A 137 2.98 9.23 10.79
CA VAL A 137 2.22 8.62 11.89
C VAL A 137 1.71 7.22 11.55
N SER A 138 1.54 6.36 12.54
CA SER A 138 0.93 5.02 12.39
C SER A 138 1.66 4.07 11.43
N THR A 139 2.95 4.34 11.16
CA THR A 139 3.80 3.50 10.31
C THR A 139 4.63 2.49 11.12
N VAL A 140 5.20 1.52 10.42
CA VAL A 140 6.19 0.60 11.02
C VAL A 140 7.49 1.34 11.37
N GLN A 141 7.79 2.44 10.69
CA GLN A 141 8.93 3.29 10.96
C GLN A 141 8.79 4.01 12.32
N SER A 142 7.58 4.48 12.68
CA SER A 142 7.33 5.06 14.02
C SER A 142 7.49 4.00 15.11
N ALA A 143 7.01 2.77 14.88
CA ALA A 143 7.23 1.66 15.81
C ALA A 143 8.71 1.26 15.92
N TYR A 144 9.46 1.28 14.81
CA TYR A 144 10.89 1.02 14.81
C TYR A 144 11.66 2.12 15.55
N TYR A 145 11.33 3.39 15.29
CA TYR A 145 11.89 4.51 16.04
C TYR A 145 11.69 4.33 17.55
N ALA A 146 10.48 4.05 17.99
CA ALA A 146 10.15 3.86 19.39
C ALA A 146 10.97 2.75 20.06
N LYS A 147 11.33 1.71 19.31
CA LYS A 147 12.10 0.57 19.81
C LYS A 147 13.62 0.78 19.76
N HIS A 148 14.13 1.47 18.74
CA HIS A 148 15.56 1.50 18.44
C HIS A 148 16.21 2.88 18.49
N PHE A 149 15.46 3.97 18.31
CA PHE A 149 15.99 5.32 18.19
C PHE A 149 15.54 6.30 19.27
N ALA A 150 14.48 5.99 20.03
CA ALA A 150 13.84 6.92 20.97
C ALA A 150 14.78 7.47 22.07
N ASP A 151 15.78 6.68 22.48
CA ASP A 151 16.77 7.12 23.48
C ASP A 151 17.91 7.96 22.87
N LYS A 152 17.95 8.10 21.54
CA LYS A 152 19.06 8.71 20.79
C LYS A 152 18.66 9.91 19.95
N ALA A 153 17.48 9.92 19.40
CA ALA A 153 17.00 10.92 18.45
C ALA A 153 15.64 11.48 18.90
N GLU A 154 15.25 12.61 18.32
CA GLU A 154 13.91 13.20 18.49
C GLU A 154 13.01 12.78 17.32
N GLU A 155 11.75 12.38 17.60
CA GLU A 155 10.75 12.12 16.58
C GLU A 155 9.96 13.39 16.28
N GLN A 156 9.87 13.75 15.00
CA GLN A 156 8.89 14.70 14.50
C GLN A 156 7.88 13.96 13.63
N THR A 157 6.62 13.90 14.10
CA THR A 157 5.57 13.16 13.38
C THR A 157 4.86 14.03 12.36
N TYR A 158 4.51 13.42 11.22
CA TYR A 158 3.80 14.06 10.11
C TYR A 158 2.60 13.22 9.68
N GLN A 159 1.58 13.86 9.12
CA GLN A 159 0.46 13.13 8.53
C GLN A 159 0.85 12.47 7.20
N THR A 160 1.72 13.11 6.44
CA THR A 160 2.19 12.65 5.13
C THR A 160 3.71 12.66 5.04
N LEU A 161 4.29 11.83 4.16
CA LEU A 161 5.73 11.89 3.84
C LEU A 161 6.10 13.19 3.13
N ASP A 162 5.20 13.77 2.33
CA ASP A 162 5.45 15.04 1.64
C ASP A 162 5.70 16.19 2.62
N GLU A 163 4.99 16.24 3.75
CA GLU A 163 5.24 17.21 4.81
C GLU A 163 6.64 17.02 5.42
N ALA A 164 7.04 15.76 5.68
CA ALA A 164 8.37 15.46 6.18
C ALA A 164 9.47 15.83 5.16
N PHE A 165 9.25 15.58 3.87
CA PHE A 165 10.18 15.97 2.81
C PHE A 165 10.36 17.50 2.70
N GLN A 166 9.28 18.25 2.86
CA GLN A 166 9.35 19.72 2.88
C GLN A 166 10.17 20.23 4.06
N ASP A 167 10.00 19.64 5.24
CA ASP A 167 10.74 20.01 6.44
C ASP A 167 12.21 19.60 6.36
N LEU A 168 12.52 18.42 5.80
CA LEU A 168 13.89 18.01 5.52
C LEU A 168 14.58 18.97 4.53
N SER A 169 13.92 19.29 3.43
CA SER A 169 14.46 20.18 2.40
C SER A 169 14.69 21.60 2.92
N ALA A 170 13.90 22.03 3.89
CA ALA A 170 14.04 23.32 4.56
C ALA A 170 15.03 23.32 5.74
N GLY A 171 15.62 22.17 6.06
CA GLY A 171 16.55 22.02 7.19
C GLY A 171 15.90 22.14 8.56
N ARG A 172 14.58 21.88 8.67
CA ARG A 172 13.86 21.91 9.95
C ARG A 172 13.95 20.60 10.72
N ILE A 173 14.24 19.51 10.02
CA ILE A 173 14.58 18.18 10.56
C ILE A 173 15.85 17.67 9.91
N ASP A 174 16.52 16.71 10.54
CA ASP A 174 17.79 16.16 10.07
C ASP A 174 17.60 14.99 9.12
N TYR A 175 16.60 14.13 9.36
CA TYR A 175 16.36 12.93 8.59
C TYR A 175 14.86 12.71 8.31
N VAL A 176 14.56 11.96 7.25
CA VAL A 176 13.25 11.32 7.05
C VAL A 176 13.43 9.82 7.05
N PHE A 177 12.56 9.14 7.78
CA PHE A 177 12.53 7.69 7.90
C PHE A 177 11.28 7.14 7.22
N GLY A 178 11.46 6.26 6.24
CA GLY A 178 10.38 5.71 5.43
C GLY A 178 10.79 4.45 4.67
N ASP A 179 9.92 4.01 3.80
CA ASP A 179 10.19 2.90 2.89
C ASP A 179 11.22 3.30 1.82
N ALA A 180 12.16 2.41 1.52
CA ALA A 180 13.30 2.71 0.66
C ALA A 180 12.90 3.17 -0.76
N ILE A 181 11.82 2.61 -1.32
CA ILE A 181 11.42 2.90 -2.70
C ILE A 181 10.86 4.33 -2.84
N PRO A 182 9.88 4.79 -2.04
CA PRO A 182 9.40 6.18 -2.09
C PRO A 182 10.49 7.19 -1.73
N LEU A 183 11.35 6.88 -0.75
CA LEU A 183 12.48 7.75 -0.42
C LEU A 183 13.45 7.87 -1.60
N ALA A 184 13.76 6.76 -2.28
CA ALA A 184 14.61 6.79 -3.47
C ALA A 184 13.95 7.54 -4.64
N ASP A 185 12.61 7.53 -4.73
CA ASP A 185 11.89 8.31 -5.74
C ASP A 185 11.95 9.80 -5.42
N PHE A 186 11.74 10.19 -4.16
CA PHE A 186 11.93 11.58 -3.72
C PHE A 186 13.35 12.09 -4.05
N LEU A 187 14.39 11.31 -3.79
CA LEU A 187 15.78 11.69 -4.10
C LEU A 187 16.04 11.91 -5.61
N LYS A 188 15.15 11.50 -6.51
CA LYS A 188 15.21 11.78 -7.96
C LYS A 188 14.53 13.08 -8.34
N THR A 189 13.70 13.66 -7.48
CA THR A 189 13.07 14.97 -7.70
C THR A 189 14.13 16.09 -7.64
N ASP A 190 13.80 17.27 -8.18
CA ASP A 190 14.73 18.39 -8.10
C ASP A 190 15.00 18.80 -6.64
N PHE A 191 13.96 18.81 -5.79
CA PHE A 191 14.11 19.08 -4.35
C PHE A 191 15.00 18.05 -3.66
N GLY A 192 14.74 16.76 -3.86
CA GLY A 192 15.51 15.68 -3.24
C GLY A 192 16.97 15.66 -3.71
N LYS A 193 17.21 15.91 -5.01
CA LYS A 193 18.58 16.03 -5.57
C LYS A 193 19.35 17.20 -4.98
N ASP A 194 18.68 18.30 -4.69
CA ASP A 194 19.36 19.51 -4.21
C ASP A 194 19.70 19.43 -2.72
N CYS A 195 18.82 18.88 -1.88
CA CYS A 195 19.00 18.84 -0.43
C CYS A 195 19.70 17.58 0.08
N CYS A 196 19.44 16.44 -0.51
CA CYS A 196 19.39 15.23 0.28
C CYS A 196 20.13 14.05 -0.38
N ALA A 197 20.49 13.05 0.44
CA ALA A 197 21.13 11.82 0.04
C ALA A 197 20.60 10.63 0.85
N ASP A 198 20.90 9.45 0.35
CA ASP A 198 20.66 8.18 1.02
C ASP A 198 21.58 8.03 2.23
N MET A 199 21.01 7.81 3.41
CA MET A 199 21.77 7.59 4.65
C MET A 199 21.93 6.10 4.98
N GLY A 200 21.24 5.20 4.26
CA GLY A 200 21.32 3.77 4.40
C GLY A 200 20.06 3.12 4.94
N ASP A 201 20.02 1.79 4.83
CA ASP A 201 18.93 0.98 5.36
C ASP A 201 19.12 0.79 6.88
N VAL A 202 18.01 0.79 7.62
CA VAL A 202 18.05 0.41 9.03
C VAL A 202 18.22 -1.11 9.17
N ALA A 203 18.67 -1.57 10.34
CA ALA A 203 18.79 -2.99 10.61
C ALA A 203 17.40 -3.66 10.54
N ALA A 204 17.36 -4.84 9.90
CA ALA A 204 16.12 -5.60 9.78
C ALA A 204 15.58 -6.01 11.15
N ASP A 205 14.32 -5.69 11.42
CA ASP A 205 13.59 -6.17 12.59
C ASP A 205 12.18 -6.60 12.16
N PRO A 206 12.00 -7.84 11.70
CA PRO A 206 10.71 -8.33 11.22
C PRO A 206 9.58 -8.24 12.27
N SER A 207 9.92 -8.23 13.57
CA SER A 207 8.92 -8.08 14.63
C SER A 207 8.24 -6.72 14.63
N VAL A 208 8.89 -5.71 14.02
CA VAL A 208 8.40 -4.32 13.94
C VAL A 208 8.10 -3.93 12.49
N LEU A 209 9.08 -4.12 11.59
CA LEU A 209 8.97 -3.73 10.19
C LEU A 209 8.05 -4.66 9.37
N GLY A 210 7.76 -5.85 9.91
CA GLY A 210 6.91 -6.83 9.26
C GLY A 210 7.65 -7.76 8.30
N THR A 211 6.87 -8.53 7.53
CA THR A 211 7.38 -9.62 6.67
C THR A 211 7.09 -9.38 5.18
N GLY A 212 6.76 -8.18 4.82
CA GLY A 212 6.40 -7.75 3.47
C GLY A 212 5.07 -7.01 3.45
N ILE A 213 4.64 -6.61 2.27
CA ILE A 213 3.42 -5.83 2.04
C ILE A 213 2.31 -6.76 1.57
N GLY A 214 1.12 -6.62 2.15
CA GLY A 214 -0.06 -7.40 1.81
C GLY A 214 -1.34 -6.58 1.78
N GLY A 215 -2.37 -7.10 1.13
CA GLY A 215 -3.72 -6.53 1.15
C GLY A 215 -4.38 -6.76 2.52
N GLY A 216 -4.73 -5.67 3.23
CA GLY A 216 -5.38 -5.77 4.53
C GLY A 216 -6.88 -6.07 4.41
N LEU A 217 -7.41 -7.00 5.22
CA LEU A 217 -8.82 -7.41 5.22
C LEU A 217 -9.37 -7.48 6.65
N ARG A 218 -10.70 -7.44 6.79
CA ARG A 218 -11.32 -7.83 8.05
C ARG A 218 -11.11 -9.32 8.28
N LYS A 219 -11.00 -9.75 9.54
CA LYS A 219 -10.73 -11.15 9.90
C LYS A 219 -11.82 -12.12 9.46
N GLU A 220 -13.05 -11.64 9.36
CA GLU A 220 -14.20 -12.42 8.88
C GLU A 220 -14.24 -12.60 7.36
N ASP A 221 -13.51 -11.79 6.57
CA ASP A 221 -13.56 -11.82 5.10
C ASP A 221 -12.68 -12.93 4.50
N THR A 222 -12.78 -14.14 5.06
CA THR A 222 -11.93 -15.28 4.71
C THR A 222 -12.08 -15.74 3.26
N GLU A 223 -13.28 -15.65 2.69
CA GLU A 223 -13.54 -16.00 1.29
C GLU A 223 -12.88 -14.99 0.33
N LEU A 224 -12.98 -13.70 0.63
CA LEU A 224 -12.33 -12.65 -0.16
C LEU A 224 -10.80 -12.77 -0.08
N LYS A 225 -10.24 -13.04 1.11
CA LYS A 225 -8.82 -13.33 1.29
C LYS A 225 -8.35 -14.50 0.42
N ALA A 226 -9.08 -15.63 0.45
CA ALA A 226 -8.72 -16.79 -0.36
C ALA A 226 -8.77 -16.47 -1.86
N LYS A 227 -9.76 -15.72 -2.31
CA LYS A 227 -9.91 -15.28 -3.70
C LYS A 227 -8.78 -14.34 -4.14
N LEU A 228 -8.41 -13.37 -3.31
CA LEU A 228 -7.29 -12.46 -3.55
C LEU A 228 -5.96 -13.22 -3.62
N ASN A 229 -5.70 -14.13 -2.68
CA ASN A 229 -4.46 -14.92 -2.69
C ASN A 229 -4.34 -15.79 -3.95
N ALA A 230 -5.44 -16.43 -4.37
CA ALA A 230 -5.46 -17.20 -5.60
C ALA A 230 -5.18 -16.32 -6.83
N ALA A 231 -5.76 -15.12 -6.89
CA ALA A 231 -5.55 -14.17 -7.99
C ALA A 231 -4.12 -13.62 -8.00
N ILE A 232 -3.56 -13.22 -6.84
CA ILE A 232 -2.16 -12.79 -6.71
C ILE A 232 -1.21 -13.89 -7.20
N ALA A 233 -1.44 -15.14 -6.79
CA ALA A 233 -0.63 -16.27 -7.22
C ALA A 233 -0.74 -16.51 -8.74
N ALA A 234 -1.94 -16.42 -9.33
CA ALA A 234 -2.17 -16.57 -10.77
C ALA A 234 -1.51 -15.44 -11.58
N VAL A 235 -1.64 -14.18 -11.15
CA VAL A 235 -0.97 -13.03 -11.79
C VAL A 235 0.55 -13.19 -11.77
N ARG A 236 1.11 -13.75 -10.70
CA ARG A 236 2.55 -14.07 -10.63
C ARG A 236 2.92 -15.23 -11.55
N ALA A 237 2.16 -16.32 -11.50
CA ALA A 237 2.46 -17.53 -12.30
C ALA A 237 2.33 -17.29 -13.81
N SER A 238 1.44 -16.39 -14.25
CA SER A 238 1.28 -16.03 -15.67
C SER A 238 2.42 -15.15 -16.23
N GLY A 239 3.27 -14.59 -15.37
CA GLY A 239 4.28 -13.59 -15.74
C GLY A 239 3.74 -12.15 -15.84
N LYS A 240 2.45 -11.94 -15.61
CA LYS A 240 1.83 -10.59 -15.64
C LYS A 240 2.39 -9.68 -14.56
N TYR A 241 2.69 -10.23 -13.38
CA TYR A 241 3.38 -9.52 -12.30
C TYR A 241 4.73 -8.95 -12.76
N ASP A 242 5.53 -9.76 -13.46
CA ASP A 242 6.85 -9.33 -13.96
C ASP A 242 6.72 -8.28 -15.07
N GLU A 243 5.71 -8.42 -15.94
CA GLU A 243 5.42 -7.44 -16.99
C GLU A 243 5.10 -6.07 -16.37
N ILE A 244 4.18 -6.03 -15.38
CA ILE A 244 3.84 -4.82 -14.65
C ILE A 244 5.06 -4.25 -13.94
N THR A 245 5.80 -5.10 -13.22
CA THR A 245 6.97 -4.68 -12.42
C THR A 245 8.05 -4.03 -13.27
N LYS A 246 8.36 -4.56 -14.45
CA LYS A 246 9.37 -4.01 -15.38
C LYS A 246 9.05 -2.62 -15.89
N ALA A 247 7.78 -2.19 -15.86
CA ALA A 247 7.40 -0.83 -16.25
C ALA A 247 7.79 0.23 -15.21
N TYR A 248 8.01 -0.18 -13.95
CA TYR A 248 8.28 0.71 -12.83
C TYR A 248 9.64 0.49 -12.17
N PHE A 249 10.13 -0.75 -12.18
CA PHE A 249 11.33 -1.16 -11.44
C PHE A 249 12.33 -1.90 -12.34
N THR A 250 13.63 -1.68 -12.06
CA THR A 250 14.74 -2.40 -12.70
C THR A 250 15.24 -3.60 -11.88
N PHE A 251 14.56 -3.89 -10.76
CA PHE A 251 14.90 -4.96 -9.83
C PHE A 251 13.64 -5.72 -9.42
N ASP A 252 13.80 -6.91 -8.82
CA ASP A 252 12.70 -7.69 -8.28
C ASP A 252 12.19 -7.05 -6.98
N VAL A 253 10.99 -6.44 -7.04
CA VAL A 253 10.34 -5.80 -5.90
C VAL A 253 9.69 -6.80 -4.94
N TYR A 254 9.48 -8.06 -5.39
CA TYR A 254 8.92 -9.09 -4.52
C TYR A 254 9.87 -9.47 -3.39
N GLY A 255 11.17 -9.43 -3.66
CA GLY A 255 12.21 -9.80 -2.72
C GLY A 255 12.19 -11.29 -2.34
N GLN A 256 13.04 -11.66 -1.39
CA GLN A 256 13.11 -13.03 -0.85
C GLN A 256 12.10 -13.24 0.28
#